data_92b938eeca09efb842e7fa8bc9b625f5
#
_entry.id   92b938eeca09efb842e7fa8bc9b625f5
#
_cell.length_a   1.000
_cell.length_b   1.000
_cell.length_c   1.000
_cell.angle_alpha   90.00
_cell.angle_beta   90.00
_cell.angle_gamma   90.00
#
_symmetry.space_group_name_H-M   'P 1'
#
loop_
_entity.id
_entity.type
_entity.pdbx_description
1 polymer ?
#
loop_
_entity_poly.entity_id
_entity_poly.type
_entity_poly.pdbx_seq_one_letter_code
_entity_poly.pdbx_strand_id
1 'polypeptide(L)'
;LGEPMADLGGLLGYWHDPAETDPTGDSETTGLAGFLTQEEIADLYSEGSGVAKDSINYYRAFAQWRLACIAEGVYARYLAGQQGDQDEDIDLERMNASVGERAERAAQLLGMI
;
A
#
# COMPACT_ATOMS: atom_id res chain seq x y z
N LEU A 1 22.00 0.71 7.80
CA LEU A 1 22.09 2.01 7.19
C LEU A 1 21.29 2.01 5.91
N GLY A 2 20.03 2.20 6.02
CA GLY A 2 19.11 2.26 4.90
C GLY A 2 18.62 3.67 4.63
N GLU A 3 17.62 3.78 3.79
CA GLU A 3 16.92 5.03 3.49
C GLU A 3 15.67 5.11 4.38
N PRO A 4 15.63 6.02 5.38
CA PRO A 4 14.47 6.14 6.28
C PRO A 4 13.16 6.43 5.57
N MET A 5 13.22 7.11 4.42
CA MET A 5 12.04 7.41 3.63
C MET A 5 11.42 6.15 3.02
N ALA A 6 12.22 5.13 2.69
CA ALA A 6 11.71 3.85 2.22
C ALA A 6 10.91 3.13 3.31
N ASP A 7 11.35 3.22 4.57
CA ASP A 7 10.63 2.65 5.71
C ASP A 7 9.31 3.37 5.95
N LEU A 8 9.31 4.70 5.90
CA LEU A 8 8.09 5.50 6.02
C LEU A 8 7.12 5.19 4.88
N GLY A 9 7.60 5.14 3.64
CA GLY A 9 6.79 4.78 2.48
C GLY A 9 6.18 3.39 2.64
N GLY A 10 6.97 2.43 3.11
CA GLY A 10 6.52 1.07 3.40
C GLY A 10 5.42 1.02 4.46
N LEU A 11 5.60 1.74 5.56
CA LEU A 11 4.58 1.85 6.61
C LEU A 11 3.28 2.40 6.04
N LEU A 12 3.34 3.50 5.28
CA LEU A 12 2.16 4.12 4.69
C LEU A 12 1.51 3.24 3.62
N GLY A 13 2.28 2.37 2.97
CA GLY A 13 1.77 1.39 2.00
C GLY A 13 0.83 0.36 2.63
N TYR A 14 1.01 0.05 3.92
CA TYR A 14 0.14 -0.84 4.71
C TYR A 14 -0.91 -0.09 5.53
N TRP A 15 -0.86 1.23 5.56
CA TRP A 15 -1.76 2.05 6.35
C TRP A 15 -3.08 2.27 5.64
N HIS A 16 -4.18 1.98 6.32
CA HIS A 16 -5.53 2.28 5.85
C HIS A 16 -6.08 3.50 6.57
N ASP A 17 -6.64 4.41 5.82
CA ASP A 17 -7.25 5.61 6.40
C ASP A 17 -8.60 5.27 7.03
N PRO A 18 -8.99 5.95 8.14
CA PRO A 18 -10.25 5.67 8.81
C PRO A 18 -11.50 5.81 7.95
N ALA A 19 -11.44 6.56 6.85
CA ALA A 19 -12.54 6.74 5.93
C ALA A 19 -12.56 5.72 4.78
N GLU A 20 -11.50 4.91 4.64
CA GLU A 20 -11.42 3.91 3.58
C GLU A 20 -12.25 2.68 3.91
N THR A 21 -12.97 2.18 2.93
CA THR A 21 -13.58 0.86 3.03
C THR A 21 -12.51 -0.19 2.72
N ASP A 22 -12.33 -1.12 3.63
CA ASP A 22 -11.44 -2.25 3.41
C ASP A 22 -12.23 -3.49 3.04
N PRO A 23 -12.26 -3.88 1.76
CA PRO A 23 -12.98 -5.07 1.34
C PRO A 23 -12.33 -6.39 1.77
N THR A 24 -11.07 -6.35 2.25
CA THR A 24 -10.38 -7.55 2.73
C THR A 24 -10.56 -7.79 4.23
N GLY A 25 -10.94 -6.75 4.98
CA GLY A 25 -11.04 -6.79 6.43
C GLY A 25 -9.70 -6.76 7.15
N ASP A 26 -8.60 -6.49 6.43
CA ASP A 26 -7.25 -6.51 6.97
C ASP A 26 -6.82 -5.18 7.64
N SER A 27 -7.59 -4.12 7.47
CA SER A 27 -7.27 -2.78 7.96
C SER A 27 -7.83 -2.48 9.35
N GLU A 28 -7.98 -3.48 10.17
CA GLU A 28 -8.73 -3.37 11.42
C GLU A 28 -8.22 -2.29 12.37
N THR A 29 -6.91 -2.07 12.43
CA THR A 29 -6.33 -1.15 13.41
C THR A 29 -6.30 0.29 12.91
N THR A 30 -5.60 0.56 11.81
CA THR A 30 -5.40 1.93 11.33
C THR A 30 -6.64 2.54 10.69
N GLY A 31 -7.59 1.70 10.27
CA GLY A 31 -8.89 2.10 9.76
C GLY A 31 -9.89 2.50 10.84
N LEU A 32 -9.57 2.32 12.13
CA LEU A 32 -10.44 2.74 13.21
C LEU A 32 -10.47 4.25 13.38
N ALA A 33 -11.62 4.76 13.82
CA ALA A 33 -11.77 6.18 14.13
C ALA A 33 -10.74 6.62 15.18
N GLY A 34 -10.12 7.77 14.96
CA GLY A 34 -9.10 8.33 15.84
C GLY A 34 -7.67 8.10 15.38
N PHE A 35 -7.44 7.18 14.44
CA PHE A 35 -6.13 7.07 13.79
C PHE A 35 -5.92 8.19 12.77
N LEU A 36 -4.67 8.57 12.56
CA LEU A 36 -4.29 9.55 11.55
C LEU A 36 -4.45 8.96 10.14
N THR A 37 -4.69 9.84 9.17
CA THR A 37 -4.63 9.45 7.76
C THR A 37 -3.19 9.39 7.27
N GLN A 38 -2.95 8.72 6.15
CA GLN A 38 -1.64 8.70 5.50
C GLN A 38 -1.12 10.11 5.21
N GLU A 39 -1.99 11.02 4.74
CA GLU A 39 -1.62 12.41 4.46
C GLU A 39 -1.21 13.15 5.73
N GLU A 40 -1.94 12.99 6.82
CA GLU A 40 -1.61 13.59 8.10
C GLU A 40 -0.25 13.11 8.61
N ILE A 41 0.04 11.82 8.50
CA ILE A 41 1.35 11.26 8.88
C ILE A 41 2.46 11.83 8.01
N ALA A 42 2.26 11.89 6.70
CA ALA A 42 3.24 12.46 5.78
C ALA A 42 3.52 13.93 6.08
N ASP A 43 2.49 14.71 6.38
CA ASP A 43 2.62 16.12 6.75
C ASP A 43 3.40 16.29 8.06
N LEU A 44 3.06 15.52 9.09
CA LEU A 44 3.77 15.56 10.38
C LEU A 44 5.24 15.17 10.24
N TYR A 45 5.53 14.16 9.45
CA TYR A 45 6.91 13.75 9.20
C TYR A 45 7.69 14.83 8.44
N SER A 46 7.08 15.43 7.43
CA SER A 46 7.67 16.54 6.66
C SER A 46 8.00 17.72 7.57
N GLU A 47 7.05 18.12 8.43
CA GLU A 47 7.24 19.21 9.38
C GLU A 47 8.36 18.92 10.38
N GLY A 48 8.39 17.71 10.95
CA GLY A 48 9.35 17.34 11.98
C GLY A 48 10.76 17.09 11.45
N SER A 49 10.90 16.56 10.24
CA SER A 49 12.19 16.19 9.64
C SER A 49 12.78 17.22 8.70
N GLY A 50 11.97 18.12 8.17
CA GLY A 50 12.38 19.04 7.11
C GLY A 50 12.44 18.40 5.71
N VAL A 51 12.06 17.12 5.57
CA VAL A 51 12.03 16.45 4.27
C VAL A 51 10.82 16.94 3.48
N ALA A 52 11.03 17.31 2.21
CA ALA A 52 9.96 17.77 1.35
C ALA A 52 8.92 16.68 1.12
N LYS A 53 7.65 17.05 1.12
CA LYS A 53 6.54 16.09 0.94
C LYS A 53 6.60 15.35 -0.40
N ASP A 54 7.10 16.00 -1.46
CA ASP A 54 7.29 15.35 -2.76
C ASP A 54 8.26 14.16 -2.67
N SER A 55 9.31 14.28 -1.85
CA SER A 55 10.23 13.16 -1.60
C SER A 55 9.53 12.02 -0.86
N ILE A 56 8.69 12.33 0.13
CA ILE A 56 7.89 11.33 0.84
C ILE A 56 6.94 10.62 -0.14
N ASN A 57 6.27 11.37 -0.99
CA ASN A 57 5.35 10.82 -1.98
C ASN A 57 6.06 9.92 -3.00
N TYR A 58 7.30 10.23 -3.36
CA TYR A 58 8.12 9.32 -4.19
C TYR A 58 8.28 7.95 -3.53
N TYR A 59 8.65 7.92 -2.25
CA TYR A 59 8.82 6.64 -1.54
C TYR A 59 7.50 5.94 -1.24
N ARG A 60 6.42 6.66 -1.08
CA ARG A 60 5.06 6.08 -1.01
C ARG A 60 4.70 5.40 -2.33
N ALA A 61 4.99 6.05 -3.44
CA ALA A 61 4.77 5.47 -4.78
C ALA A 61 5.62 4.23 -4.99
N PHE A 62 6.89 4.27 -4.60
CA PHE A 62 7.79 3.12 -4.64
C PHE A 62 7.23 1.94 -3.83
N ALA A 63 6.72 2.19 -2.64
CA ALA A 63 6.11 1.15 -1.80
C ALA A 63 4.87 0.53 -2.47
N GLN A 64 3.99 1.34 -3.06
CA GLN A 64 2.81 0.84 -3.78
C GLN A 64 3.20 0.01 -4.99
N TRP A 65 4.18 0.46 -5.77
CA TRP A 65 4.71 -0.31 -6.89
C TRP A 65 5.29 -1.66 -6.43
N ARG A 66 6.09 -1.65 -5.38
CA ARG A 66 6.67 -2.86 -4.80
C ARG A 66 5.59 -3.84 -4.33
N LEU A 67 4.56 -3.35 -3.65
CA LEU A 67 3.43 -4.16 -3.20
C LEU A 67 2.63 -4.71 -4.38
N ALA A 68 2.48 -3.95 -5.46
CA ALA A 68 1.85 -4.43 -6.68
C ALA A 68 2.63 -5.61 -7.30
N CYS A 69 3.95 -5.51 -7.35
CA CYS A 69 4.80 -6.59 -7.86
C CYS A 69 4.71 -7.85 -6.99
N ILE A 70 4.68 -7.69 -5.66
CA ILE A 70 4.52 -8.81 -4.72
C ILE A 70 3.14 -9.45 -4.91
N ALA A 71 2.10 -8.66 -4.97
CA ALA A 71 0.73 -9.14 -5.17
C ALA A 71 0.56 -9.88 -6.49
N GLU A 72 1.17 -9.39 -7.56
CA GLU A 72 1.17 -10.08 -8.87
C GLU A 72 1.86 -11.43 -8.79
N GLY A 73 2.98 -11.53 -8.10
CA GLY A 73 3.67 -12.81 -7.89
C GLY A 73 2.82 -13.81 -7.11
N VAL A 74 2.12 -13.37 -6.08
CA VAL A 74 1.18 -14.20 -5.32
C VAL A 74 0.01 -14.65 -6.19
N TYR A 75 -0.61 -13.72 -6.92
CA TYR A 75 -1.70 -14.00 -7.85
C TYR A 75 -1.31 -15.03 -8.90
N ALA A 76 -0.15 -14.87 -9.52
CA ALA A 76 0.35 -15.82 -10.52
C ALA A 76 0.52 -17.22 -9.95
N ARG A 77 1.00 -17.35 -8.72
CA ARG A 77 1.15 -18.66 -8.06
C ARG A 77 -0.20 -19.31 -7.77
N TYR A 78 -1.20 -18.54 -7.33
CA TYR A 78 -2.55 -19.06 -7.14
C TYR A 78 -3.20 -19.51 -8.45
N LEU A 79 -3.03 -18.73 -9.53
CA LEU A 79 -3.50 -19.14 -10.86
C LEU A 79 -2.87 -20.44 -11.34
N ALA A 80 -1.58 -20.62 -11.07
CA ALA A 80 -0.85 -21.84 -11.46
C ALA A 80 -1.10 -23.03 -10.52
N GLY A 81 -1.88 -22.86 -9.45
CA GLY A 81 -2.13 -23.91 -8.48
C GLY A 81 -0.92 -24.29 -7.63
N GLN A 82 0.05 -23.40 -7.45
CA GLN A 82 1.33 -23.66 -6.79
C GLN A 82 1.36 -23.33 -5.30
N GLN A 83 0.25 -22.95 -4.70
CA GLN A 83 0.18 -22.53 -3.29
C GLN A 83 -0.28 -23.65 -2.33
N GLY A 84 0.01 -24.91 -2.63
CA GLY A 84 -0.30 -26.04 -1.75
C GLY A 84 -1.79 -26.21 -1.51
N ASP A 85 -2.17 -26.49 -0.25
CA ASP A 85 -3.58 -26.57 0.14
C ASP A 85 -4.18 -25.17 0.06
N GLN A 86 -4.78 -24.88 -1.08
CA GLN A 86 -5.39 -23.58 -1.33
C GLN A 86 -6.66 -23.44 -0.49
N ASP A 87 -6.77 -22.30 0.13
CA ASP A 87 -8.02 -21.87 0.71
C ASP A 87 -9.04 -21.69 -0.42
N GLU A 88 -10.12 -22.47 -0.39
CA GLU A 88 -11.18 -22.41 -1.40
C GLU A 88 -11.87 -21.02 -1.44
N ASP A 89 -11.67 -20.21 -0.41
CA ASP A 89 -12.29 -18.88 -0.26
C ASP A 89 -11.48 -17.75 -0.89
N ILE A 90 -10.39 -18.04 -1.63
CA ILE A 90 -9.57 -16.99 -2.24
C ILE A 90 -10.27 -16.40 -3.47
N ASP A 91 -10.47 -15.08 -3.41
CA ASP A 91 -11.02 -14.29 -4.51
C ASP A 91 -9.90 -13.84 -5.46
N LEU A 92 -9.70 -14.61 -6.54
CA LEU A 92 -8.69 -14.31 -7.55
C LEU A 92 -8.98 -13.02 -8.33
N GLU A 93 -10.24 -12.69 -8.55
CA GLU A 93 -10.62 -11.44 -9.22
C GLU A 93 -10.24 -10.24 -8.34
N ARG A 94 -10.49 -10.33 -7.03
CA ARG A 94 -10.11 -9.29 -6.09
C ARG A 94 -8.59 -9.14 -5.98
N MET A 95 -7.84 -10.24 -5.98
CA MET A 95 -6.38 -10.21 -6.00
C MET A 95 -5.86 -9.48 -7.24
N ASN A 96 -6.38 -9.82 -8.41
CA ASN A 96 -5.99 -9.18 -9.66
C ASN A 96 -6.32 -7.67 -9.66
N ALA A 97 -7.51 -7.31 -9.20
CA ALA A 97 -7.93 -5.92 -9.08
C ALA A 97 -6.99 -5.12 -8.16
N SER A 98 -6.56 -5.70 -7.05
CA SER A 98 -5.67 -5.04 -6.09
C SER A 98 -4.30 -4.68 -6.69
N VAL A 99 -3.79 -5.48 -7.60
CA VAL A 99 -2.54 -5.17 -8.33
C VAL A 99 -2.69 -3.87 -9.13
N GLY A 100 -3.77 -3.76 -9.91
CA GLY A 100 -4.06 -2.57 -10.69
C GLY A 100 -4.27 -1.32 -9.82
N GLU A 101 -5.02 -1.44 -8.74
CA GLU A 101 -5.29 -0.36 -7.79
C GLU A 101 -3.98 0.19 -7.17
N ARG A 102 -3.06 -0.70 -6.78
CA ARG A 102 -1.75 -0.29 -6.25
C ARG A 102 -0.89 0.41 -7.29
N ALA A 103 -0.87 -0.10 -8.51
CA ALA A 103 -0.14 0.55 -9.61
C ALA A 103 -0.70 1.93 -9.92
N GLU A 104 -2.02 2.07 -9.95
CA GLU A 104 -2.71 3.36 -10.13
C GLU A 104 -2.40 4.32 -8.99
N ARG A 105 -2.43 3.84 -7.75
CA ARG A 105 -2.09 4.65 -6.59
C ARG A 105 -0.63 5.15 -6.66
N ALA A 106 0.30 4.32 -7.10
CA ALA A 106 1.68 4.73 -7.32
C ALA A 106 1.77 5.87 -8.34
N ALA A 107 1.07 5.75 -9.45
CA ALA A 107 1.03 6.77 -10.50
C ALA A 107 0.42 8.10 -9.98
N GLN A 108 -0.64 8.03 -9.19
CA GLN A 108 -1.26 9.20 -8.55
C GLN A 108 -0.28 9.92 -7.62
N LEU A 109 0.45 9.18 -6.80
CA LEU A 109 1.42 9.74 -5.87
C LEU A 109 2.60 10.43 -6.57
N LEU A 110 2.93 9.98 -7.78
CA LEU A 110 3.95 10.61 -8.64
C LEU A 110 3.41 11.77 -9.48
N GLY A 111 2.12 12.05 -9.43
CA GLY A 111 1.50 13.09 -10.24
C GLY A 111 1.38 12.74 -11.73
N MET A 112 1.39 11.44 -12.08
CA MET A 112 1.29 10.97 -13.47
C MET A 112 -0.15 10.92 -13.97
N ILE A 113 -1.09 10.80 -13.06
CA ILE A 113 -2.52 10.76 -13.36
C ILE A 113 -3.31 11.56 -12.34
#